data_947d0a2337ec467dd1cd77b898487346
#
_entry.id   947d0a2337ec467dd1cd77b898487346
#
_cell.length_a   1.000
_cell.length_b   1.000
_cell.length_c   1.000
_cell.angle_alpha   90.00
_cell.angle_beta   90.00
_cell.angle_gamma   90.00
#
_symmetry.space_group_name_H-M   'P 1'
#
loop_
_entity.id
_entity.type
_entity.pdbx_description
1 polymer ?
#
loop_
_entity_poly.entity_id
_entity_poly.type
_entity_poly.pdbx_seq_one_letter_code
_entity_poly.pdbx_strand_id
1 'polypeptide(L)'
;ADNFELQITKTRTLDSTRGNIYDRNGKLIAGNKVSYSVTIEDNGTYNTTKERILSLNAELYRLCKLIRANGDSIDTSTFPIEVDENGAFVFTGEEGTTRDRFRADIYGQKKIDDMTAEQKSSSAETLMTFLAGPDGFGLDAYSDDEKYAYSAKDFEEYGLPYQTDESGNAVLSLSNQERLEILVIRYKMKQTNYQKYVRVTVA
;
A
#
# COMPACT_ATOMS: atom_id res chain seq x y z
N ALA A 1 34.72 22.55 -15.92
CA ALA A 1 33.53 22.12 -15.23
C ALA A 1 33.63 20.61 -15.01
N ASP A 2 33.97 20.21 -13.76
CA ASP A 2 34.14 18.81 -13.41
C ASP A 2 32.71 18.17 -13.30
N ASN A 3 32.47 17.18 -14.16
CA ASN A 3 31.29 16.36 -14.06
C ASN A 3 31.45 15.47 -12.81
N PHE A 4 30.72 15.80 -11.74
CA PHE A 4 30.60 14.96 -10.57
C PHE A 4 29.57 13.84 -10.89
N GLU A 5 30.05 12.64 -11.18
CA GLU A 5 29.20 11.44 -11.17
C GLU A 5 29.02 10.95 -9.73
N LEU A 6 27.83 11.11 -9.21
CA LEU A 6 27.47 10.57 -7.90
C LEU A 6 27.26 9.04 -8.02
N GLN A 7 28.28 8.25 -7.70
CA GLN A 7 28.13 6.80 -7.59
C GLN A 7 27.59 6.45 -6.19
N ILE A 8 26.37 5.97 -6.15
CA ILE A 8 25.78 5.40 -4.90
C ILE A 8 26.06 3.89 -4.89
N THR A 9 26.99 3.46 -4.05
CA THR A 9 27.25 2.04 -3.81
C THR A 9 26.29 1.53 -2.75
N LYS A 10 25.40 0.61 -3.11
CA LYS A 10 24.44 -0.03 -2.19
C LYS A 10 24.90 -1.45 -1.90
N THR A 11 25.32 -1.72 -0.66
CA THR A 11 25.68 -3.08 -0.24
C THR A 11 24.39 -3.80 0.18
N ARG A 12 24.07 -4.92 -0.48
CA ARG A 12 22.95 -5.78 -0.14
C ARG A 12 23.47 -7.07 0.47
N THR A 13 23.16 -7.33 1.72
CA THR A 13 23.43 -8.62 2.36
C THR A 13 22.34 -9.61 1.91
N LEU A 14 22.75 -10.69 1.27
CA LEU A 14 21.86 -11.80 0.96
C LEU A 14 21.99 -12.82 2.08
N ASP A 15 20.87 -13.17 2.71
CA ASP A 15 20.84 -14.25 3.68
C ASP A 15 21.12 -15.57 2.96
N SER A 16 21.98 -16.42 3.55
CA SER A 16 22.22 -17.76 3.02
C SER A 16 20.98 -18.63 3.24
N THR A 17 20.73 -19.55 2.31
CA THR A 17 19.70 -20.57 2.50
C THR A 17 20.09 -21.52 3.63
N ARG A 18 19.10 -21.90 4.47
CA ARG A 18 19.31 -22.95 5.47
C ARG A 18 19.56 -24.28 4.76
N GLY A 19 20.33 -25.18 5.38
CA GLY A 19 20.54 -26.54 4.86
C GLY A 19 19.25 -27.36 4.91
N ASN A 20 19.14 -28.33 4.01
CA ASN A 20 18.07 -29.34 4.06
C ASN A 20 18.36 -30.36 5.17
N ILE A 21 17.31 -30.89 5.78
CA ILE A 21 17.39 -31.95 6.80
C ILE A 21 16.87 -33.27 6.15
N TYR A 22 17.66 -34.30 6.24
CA TYR A 22 17.33 -35.61 5.70
C TYR A 22 17.25 -36.66 6.83
N ASP A 23 16.43 -37.67 6.64
CA ASP A 23 16.44 -38.85 7.52
C ASP A 23 17.66 -39.72 7.23
N ARG A 24 17.83 -40.80 8.03
CA ARG A 24 18.94 -41.78 7.87
C ARG A 24 18.94 -42.51 6.53
N ASN A 25 17.83 -42.50 5.81
CA ASN A 25 17.66 -43.14 4.51
C ASN A 25 17.79 -42.13 3.34
N GLY A 26 18.15 -40.86 3.63
CA GLY A 26 18.29 -39.80 2.64
C GLY A 26 16.98 -39.16 2.20
N LYS A 27 15.86 -39.46 2.87
CA LYS A 27 14.58 -38.81 2.58
C LYS A 27 14.54 -37.42 3.18
N LEU A 28 14.16 -36.42 2.38
CA LEU A 28 14.02 -35.03 2.82
C LEU A 28 12.92 -34.92 3.90
N ILE A 29 13.29 -34.51 5.11
CA ILE A 29 12.35 -34.23 6.23
C ILE A 29 11.95 -32.76 6.22
N ALA A 30 12.93 -31.86 6.04
CA ALA A 30 12.71 -30.43 5.93
C ALA A 30 13.66 -29.84 4.90
N GLY A 31 13.14 -28.99 4.04
CA GLY A 31 13.91 -28.34 2.99
C GLY A 31 13.46 -26.91 2.75
N ASN A 32 14.25 -26.18 2.00
CA ASN A 32 13.93 -24.83 1.62
C ASN A 32 13.06 -24.84 0.37
N LYS A 33 11.95 -24.08 0.41
CA LYS A 33 11.18 -23.72 -0.77
C LYS A 33 11.61 -22.32 -1.20
N VAL A 34 12.09 -22.19 -2.41
CA VAL A 34 12.40 -20.86 -2.96
C VAL A 34 11.08 -20.11 -3.11
N SER A 35 10.99 -18.95 -2.49
CA SER A 35 9.89 -18.01 -2.69
C SER A 35 10.46 -16.70 -3.19
N TYR A 36 9.74 -16.05 -4.06
CA TYR A 36 10.09 -14.72 -4.56
C TYR A 36 9.24 -13.70 -3.85
N SER A 37 9.82 -12.53 -3.57
CA SER A 37 9.08 -11.38 -3.08
C SER A 37 9.42 -10.16 -3.92
N VAL A 38 8.43 -9.33 -4.17
CA VAL A 38 8.64 -8.03 -4.81
C VAL A 38 8.96 -7.02 -3.72
N THR A 39 10.02 -6.25 -3.93
CA THR A 39 10.40 -5.16 -3.01
C THR A 39 10.17 -3.84 -3.71
N ILE A 40 9.47 -2.93 -3.04
CA ILE A 40 9.19 -1.58 -3.52
C ILE A 40 9.98 -0.61 -2.65
N GLU A 41 10.66 0.33 -3.29
CA GLU A 41 11.42 1.37 -2.62
C GLU A 41 11.07 2.73 -3.27
N ASP A 42 10.72 3.71 -2.45
CA ASP A 42 10.52 5.09 -2.91
C ASP A 42 11.90 5.77 -3.03
N ASN A 43 12.49 5.66 -4.21
CA ASN A 43 13.77 6.29 -4.55
C ASN A 43 13.60 7.51 -5.46
N GLY A 44 12.37 7.92 -5.73
CA GLY A 44 12.06 8.99 -6.65
C GLY A 44 12.59 10.34 -6.20
N THR A 45 12.98 11.15 -7.17
CA THR A 45 13.20 12.57 -6.99
C THR A 45 12.00 13.30 -7.56
N TYR A 46 11.24 13.96 -6.71
CA TYR A 46 9.98 14.61 -7.05
C TYR A 46 10.06 16.11 -6.82
N ASN A 47 9.49 16.89 -7.71
CA ASN A 47 9.46 18.35 -7.57
C ASN A 47 8.32 18.82 -6.65
N THR A 48 7.22 18.04 -6.57
CA THR A 48 6.05 18.37 -5.78
C THR A 48 5.50 17.16 -5.02
N THR A 49 4.73 17.43 -3.97
CA THR A 49 3.99 16.39 -3.25
C THR A 49 2.98 15.68 -4.16
N LYS A 50 2.30 16.41 -5.03
CA LYS A 50 1.36 15.87 -6.03
C LYS A 50 2.04 14.87 -6.95
N GLU A 51 3.18 15.25 -7.54
CA GLU A 51 3.98 14.39 -8.41
C GLU A 51 4.37 13.08 -7.70
N ARG A 52 4.86 13.18 -6.44
CA ARG A 52 5.22 12.02 -5.65
C ARG A 52 4.04 11.08 -5.42
N ILE A 53 2.89 11.63 -5.03
CA ILE A 53 1.69 10.84 -4.72
C ILE A 53 1.18 10.12 -5.96
N LEU A 54 1.02 10.85 -7.08
CA LEU A 54 0.55 10.29 -8.34
C LEU A 54 1.50 9.22 -8.88
N SER A 55 2.80 9.48 -8.85
CA SER A 55 3.82 8.54 -9.29
C SER A 55 3.78 7.23 -8.50
N LEU A 56 3.79 7.32 -7.16
CA LEU A 56 3.74 6.13 -6.29
C LEU A 56 2.43 5.34 -6.47
N ASN A 57 1.29 6.02 -6.49
CA ASN A 57 0.00 5.35 -6.65
C ASN A 57 -0.11 4.68 -8.03
N ALA A 58 0.41 5.31 -9.08
CA ALA A 58 0.46 4.74 -10.43
C ALA A 58 1.39 3.52 -10.52
N GLU A 59 2.56 3.56 -9.88
CA GLU A 59 3.46 2.40 -9.83
C GLU A 59 2.80 1.22 -9.10
N LEU A 60 2.17 1.48 -7.96
CA LEU A 60 1.47 0.46 -7.19
C LEU A 60 0.29 -0.12 -7.96
N TYR A 61 -0.49 0.72 -8.63
CA TYR A 61 -1.59 0.25 -9.50
C TYR A 61 -1.07 -0.69 -10.59
N ARG A 62 0.00 -0.29 -11.31
CA ARG A 62 0.60 -1.13 -12.35
C ARG A 62 1.15 -2.44 -11.80
N LEU A 63 1.79 -2.39 -10.62
CA LEU A 63 2.31 -3.57 -9.96
C LEU A 63 1.19 -4.54 -9.57
N CYS A 64 0.15 -4.08 -8.88
CA CYS A 64 -0.99 -4.92 -8.48
C CYS A 64 -1.67 -5.53 -9.71
N LYS A 65 -1.84 -4.75 -10.78
CA LYS A 65 -2.38 -5.23 -12.04
C LYS A 65 -1.51 -6.32 -12.69
N LEU A 66 -0.19 -6.14 -12.68
CA LEU A 66 0.76 -7.13 -13.21
C LEU A 66 0.73 -8.43 -12.40
N ILE A 67 0.71 -8.35 -11.08
CA ILE A 67 0.64 -9.52 -10.19
C ILE A 67 -0.65 -10.31 -10.47
N ARG A 68 -1.80 -9.65 -10.53
CA ARG A 68 -3.08 -10.28 -10.85
C ARG A 68 -3.11 -10.90 -12.25
N ALA A 69 -2.52 -10.23 -13.23
CA ALA A 69 -2.42 -10.77 -14.60
C ALA A 69 -1.61 -12.07 -14.70
N ASN A 70 -0.71 -12.30 -13.73
CA ASN A 70 0.06 -13.55 -13.61
C ASN A 70 -0.61 -14.60 -12.71
N GLY A 71 -1.84 -14.37 -12.26
CA GLY A 71 -2.60 -15.31 -11.44
C GLY A 71 -2.28 -15.27 -9.95
N ASP A 72 -1.50 -14.29 -9.51
CA ASP A 72 -1.12 -14.05 -8.12
C ASP A 72 -1.94 -12.91 -7.50
N SER A 73 -1.85 -12.74 -6.19
CA SER A 73 -2.50 -11.67 -5.44
C SER A 73 -1.56 -11.03 -4.42
N ILE A 74 -1.91 -9.84 -3.98
CA ILE A 74 -1.24 -9.18 -2.87
C ILE A 74 -1.74 -9.78 -1.55
N ASP A 75 -0.82 -10.20 -0.69
CA ASP A 75 -1.17 -10.66 0.66
C ASP A 75 -1.59 -9.47 1.53
N THR A 76 -2.90 -9.38 1.78
CA THR A 76 -3.52 -8.39 2.66
C THR A 76 -3.92 -8.97 4.01
N SER A 77 -3.63 -10.23 4.30
CA SER A 77 -4.09 -10.98 5.48
C SER A 77 -3.70 -10.35 6.82
N THR A 78 -2.64 -9.57 6.85
CA THR A 78 -2.18 -8.85 8.05
C THR A 78 -2.85 -7.49 8.24
N PHE A 79 -3.69 -7.05 7.30
CA PHE A 79 -4.42 -5.80 7.37
C PHE A 79 -5.85 -6.07 7.87
N PRO A 80 -6.33 -5.37 8.92
CA PRO A 80 -7.60 -5.72 9.56
C PRO A 80 -8.86 -5.31 8.79
N ILE A 81 -8.74 -5.02 7.50
CA ILE A 81 -9.86 -4.72 6.60
C ILE A 81 -9.69 -5.55 5.34
N GLU A 82 -10.79 -6.08 4.85
CA GLU A 82 -10.89 -6.79 3.58
C GLU A 82 -12.06 -6.25 2.74
N VAL A 83 -12.18 -6.72 1.51
CA VAL A 83 -13.34 -6.45 0.66
C VAL A 83 -14.21 -7.70 0.66
N ASP A 84 -15.49 -7.55 1.02
CA ASP A 84 -16.44 -8.64 1.04
C ASP A 84 -16.93 -9.02 -0.37
N GLU A 85 -17.79 -10.03 -0.45
CA GLU A 85 -18.37 -10.52 -1.71
C GLU A 85 -19.25 -9.48 -2.44
N ASN A 86 -19.73 -8.46 -1.73
CA ASN A 86 -20.50 -7.34 -2.29
C ASN A 86 -19.61 -6.18 -2.74
N GLY A 87 -18.30 -6.29 -2.52
CA GLY A 87 -17.33 -5.25 -2.83
C GLY A 87 -17.21 -4.15 -1.78
N ALA A 88 -17.77 -4.34 -0.57
CA ALA A 88 -17.69 -3.36 0.52
C ALA A 88 -16.47 -3.62 1.41
N PHE A 89 -15.92 -2.55 1.99
CA PHE A 89 -14.88 -2.69 3.01
C PHE A 89 -15.47 -3.15 4.34
N VAL A 90 -14.95 -4.24 4.85
CA VAL A 90 -15.36 -4.82 6.14
C VAL A 90 -14.15 -5.11 7.01
N PHE A 91 -14.33 -5.03 8.32
CA PHE A 91 -13.28 -5.45 9.23
C PHE A 91 -13.14 -6.97 9.27
N THR A 92 -11.91 -7.45 9.29
CA THR A 92 -11.62 -8.83 9.67
C THR A 92 -11.57 -8.97 11.18
N GLY A 93 -12.09 -10.09 11.71
CA GLY A 93 -12.09 -10.36 13.15
C GLY A 93 -13.14 -9.56 13.95
N GLU A 94 -13.09 -9.71 15.27
CA GLU A 94 -14.07 -9.13 16.20
C GLU A 94 -13.70 -7.72 16.66
N GLU A 95 -14.71 -6.99 17.19
CA GLU A 95 -14.48 -5.73 17.90
C GLU A 95 -13.59 -5.97 19.14
N GLY A 96 -12.80 -4.98 19.50
CA GLY A 96 -11.94 -5.02 20.69
C GLY A 96 -10.67 -4.19 20.54
N THR A 97 -9.79 -4.33 21.52
CA THR A 97 -8.57 -3.52 21.66
C THR A 97 -7.67 -3.54 20.42
N THR A 98 -7.61 -4.68 19.70
CA THR A 98 -6.79 -4.80 18.48
C THR A 98 -7.32 -3.89 17.37
N ARG A 99 -8.65 -3.88 17.17
CA ARG A 99 -9.31 -3.01 16.20
C ARG A 99 -9.20 -1.54 16.60
N ASP A 100 -9.39 -1.24 17.88
CA ASP A 100 -9.23 0.13 18.39
C ASP A 100 -7.79 0.63 18.25
N ARG A 101 -6.81 -0.25 18.47
CA ARG A 101 -5.41 0.08 18.25
C ARG A 101 -5.13 0.38 16.78
N PHE A 102 -5.72 -0.40 15.88
CA PHE A 102 -5.61 -0.15 14.45
C PHE A 102 -6.25 1.19 14.05
N ARG A 103 -7.46 1.51 14.56
CA ARG A 103 -8.09 2.82 14.35
C ARG A 103 -7.18 3.95 14.82
N ALA A 104 -6.62 3.84 16.03
CA ALA A 104 -5.69 4.83 16.58
C ALA A 104 -4.47 5.03 15.67
N ASP A 105 -3.89 3.95 15.15
CA ASP A 105 -2.73 4.00 14.27
C ASP A 105 -3.04 4.69 12.93
N ILE A 106 -4.20 4.39 12.33
CA ILE A 106 -4.67 5.06 11.12
C ILE A 106 -4.77 6.58 11.33
N TYR A 107 -5.39 7.02 12.43
CA TYR A 107 -5.55 8.45 12.76
C TYR A 107 -4.30 9.08 13.37
N GLY A 108 -3.18 8.36 13.48
CA GLY A 108 -1.93 8.85 14.04
C GLY A 108 -1.98 9.11 15.54
N GLN A 109 -2.93 8.49 16.25
CA GLN A 109 -3.07 8.63 17.70
C GLN A 109 -2.12 7.68 18.44
N LYS A 110 -1.43 8.20 19.47
CA LYS A 110 -0.48 7.39 20.24
C LYS A 110 -1.17 6.40 21.18
N LYS A 111 -2.35 6.75 21.66
CA LYS A 111 -3.17 5.92 22.57
C LYS A 111 -4.60 5.83 22.05
N ILE A 112 -5.28 4.76 22.40
CA ILE A 112 -6.71 4.56 22.10
C ILE A 112 -7.55 5.69 22.74
N ASP A 113 -7.17 6.13 23.94
CA ASP A 113 -7.89 7.18 24.67
C ASP A 113 -7.78 8.57 24.03
N ASP A 114 -6.76 8.79 23.21
CA ASP A 114 -6.57 10.06 22.50
C ASP A 114 -7.52 10.22 21.31
N MET A 115 -8.22 9.14 20.90
CA MET A 115 -9.21 9.18 19.82
C MET A 115 -10.52 9.86 20.24
N THR A 116 -11.11 10.61 19.32
CA THR A 116 -12.48 11.13 19.49
C THR A 116 -13.52 9.99 19.45
N ALA A 117 -14.76 10.28 19.83
CA ALA A 117 -15.83 9.28 19.77
C ALA A 117 -16.09 8.80 18.33
N GLU A 118 -16.04 9.71 17.35
CA GLU A 118 -16.19 9.41 15.93
C GLU A 118 -15.05 8.50 15.44
N GLN A 119 -13.80 8.79 15.83
CA GLN A 119 -12.66 7.96 15.48
C GLN A 119 -12.76 6.55 16.06
N LYS A 120 -13.23 6.41 17.30
CA LYS A 120 -13.44 5.10 17.95
C LYS A 120 -14.54 4.29 17.29
N SER A 121 -15.58 4.95 16.75
CA SER A 121 -16.72 4.30 16.09
C SER A 121 -16.56 4.17 14.57
N SER A 122 -15.41 4.55 14.00
CA SER A 122 -15.18 4.52 12.56
C SER A 122 -15.37 3.12 11.98
N SER A 123 -16.16 3.04 10.91
CA SER A 123 -16.32 1.84 10.09
C SER A 123 -15.07 1.54 9.26
N ALA A 124 -14.99 0.35 8.67
CA ALA A 124 -13.93 0.01 7.71
C ALA A 124 -13.95 0.99 6.51
N GLU A 125 -15.13 1.29 5.98
CA GLU A 125 -15.31 2.26 4.90
C GLU A 125 -14.75 3.65 5.26
N THR A 126 -15.08 4.15 6.47
CA THR A 126 -14.58 5.45 6.95
C THR A 126 -13.05 5.48 7.03
N LEU A 127 -12.43 4.40 7.53
CA LEU A 127 -10.96 4.31 7.61
C LEU A 127 -10.31 4.23 6.23
N MET A 128 -10.89 3.49 5.30
CA MET A 128 -10.35 3.39 3.94
C MET A 128 -10.50 4.71 3.18
N THR A 129 -11.61 5.43 3.37
CA THR A 129 -11.80 6.79 2.83
C THR A 129 -10.76 7.75 3.41
N PHE A 130 -10.52 7.71 4.72
CA PHE A 130 -9.49 8.52 5.36
C PHE A 130 -8.08 8.22 4.80
N LEU A 131 -7.73 6.95 4.65
CA LEU A 131 -6.44 6.55 4.07
C LEU A 131 -6.28 6.96 2.60
N ALA A 132 -7.38 6.94 1.83
CA ALA A 132 -7.37 7.35 0.43
C ALA A 132 -7.33 8.88 0.27
N GLY A 133 -7.78 9.63 1.28
CA GLY A 133 -7.86 11.08 1.27
C GLY A 133 -6.53 11.80 1.55
N PRO A 134 -6.58 13.13 1.68
CA PRO A 134 -5.40 14.00 1.84
C PRO A 134 -4.65 13.77 3.17
N ASP A 135 -5.36 13.43 4.23
CA ASP A 135 -4.76 13.12 5.53
C ASP A 135 -4.09 11.74 5.58
N GLY A 136 -4.37 10.90 4.58
CA GLY A 136 -3.78 9.59 4.38
C GLY A 136 -2.71 9.57 3.30
N PHE A 137 -3.01 8.88 2.20
CA PHE A 137 -2.05 8.65 1.10
C PHE A 137 -2.38 9.40 -0.19
N GLY A 138 -3.44 10.19 -0.21
CA GLY A 138 -3.84 11.02 -1.34
C GLY A 138 -4.14 10.19 -2.60
N LEU A 139 -4.78 9.03 -2.45
CA LEU A 139 -5.17 8.21 -3.59
C LEU A 139 -6.32 8.85 -4.37
N ASP A 140 -7.30 9.39 -3.66
CA ASP A 140 -8.45 10.05 -4.27
C ASP A 140 -8.16 11.53 -4.56
N ALA A 141 -8.74 12.03 -5.66
CA ALA A 141 -8.73 13.44 -5.99
C ALA A 141 -9.51 14.24 -4.93
N TYR A 142 -8.95 15.36 -4.52
CA TYR A 142 -9.60 16.27 -3.57
C TYR A 142 -9.54 17.69 -4.15
N SER A 143 -10.70 18.29 -4.42
CA SER A 143 -10.80 19.55 -5.16
C SER A 143 -10.38 20.79 -4.37
N ASP A 144 -10.39 20.74 -3.05
CA ASP A 144 -10.14 21.90 -2.18
C ASP A 144 -8.67 22.10 -1.80
N ASP A 145 -7.79 21.14 -2.10
CA ASP A 145 -6.34 21.25 -1.86
C ASP A 145 -5.59 21.03 -3.19
N GLU A 146 -4.84 22.04 -3.62
CA GLU A 146 -4.03 21.98 -4.85
C GLU A 146 -3.11 20.75 -4.93
N LYS A 147 -2.64 20.24 -3.77
CA LYS A 147 -1.78 19.06 -3.71
C LYS A 147 -2.52 17.79 -4.11
N TYR A 148 -3.82 17.76 -3.95
CA TYR A 148 -4.70 16.61 -4.17
C TYR A 148 -5.78 16.88 -5.23
N ALA A 149 -5.76 18.08 -5.84
CA ALA A 149 -6.63 18.43 -6.95
C ALA A 149 -6.08 17.81 -8.25
N TYR A 150 -6.48 16.57 -8.51
CA TYR A 150 -6.05 15.84 -9.72
C TYR A 150 -7.01 16.12 -10.87
N SER A 151 -6.45 16.34 -12.04
CA SER A 151 -7.19 16.51 -13.28
C SER A 151 -7.18 15.22 -14.11
N ALA A 152 -8.04 15.14 -15.12
CA ALA A 152 -8.02 14.07 -16.11
C ALA A 152 -6.63 13.92 -16.75
N LYS A 153 -5.98 15.06 -17.05
CA LYS A 153 -4.63 15.08 -17.61
C LYS A 153 -3.60 14.45 -16.67
N ASP A 154 -3.70 14.70 -15.36
CA ASP A 154 -2.82 14.08 -14.38
C ASP A 154 -2.98 12.56 -14.40
N PHE A 155 -4.21 12.05 -14.41
CA PHE A 155 -4.46 10.61 -14.46
C PHE A 155 -3.99 9.98 -15.76
N GLU A 156 -4.18 10.65 -16.90
CA GLU A 156 -3.66 10.20 -18.20
C GLU A 156 -2.12 10.13 -18.21
N GLU A 157 -1.46 11.17 -17.73
CA GLU A 157 0.01 11.25 -17.68
C GLU A 157 0.61 10.10 -16.87
N TYR A 158 0.01 9.78 -15.72
CA TYR A 158 0.48 8.70 -14.85
C TYR A 158 -0.10 7.31 -15.20
N GLY A 159 -1.04 7.23 -16.15
CA GLY A 159 -1.67 5.98 -16.57
C GLY A 159 -2.58 5.37 -15.49
N LEU A 160 -3.24 6.21 -14.72
CA LEU A 160 -4.25 5.84 -13.74
C LEU A 160 -5.64 5.84 -14.39
N PRO A 161 -6.49 4.84 -14.12
CA PRO A 161 -7.85 4.82 -14.65
C PRO A 161 -8.70 5.87 -13.94
N TYR A 162 -9.47 6.63 -14.71
CA TYR A 162 -10.37 7.64 -14.15
C TYR A 162 -11.72 7.65 -14.88
N GLN A 163 -12.68 8.27 -14.23
CA GLN A 163 -13.99 8.59 -14.79
C GLN A 163 -14.33 10.02 -14.42
N THR A 164 -15.32 10.59 -15.08
CA THR A 164 -15.86 11.91 -14.75
C THR A 164 -17.08 11.73 -13.87
N ASP A 165 -17.11 12.40 -12.72
CA ASP A 165 -18.26 12.42 -11.83
C ASP A 165 -19.40 13.32 -12.35
N GLU A 166 -20.52 13.35 -11.66
CA GLU A 166 -21.69 14.16 -12.04
C GLU A 166 -21.41 15.68 -12.04
N SER A 167 -20.38 16.10 -11.31
CA SER A 167 -19.94 17.50 -11.24
C SER A 167 -18.89 17.85 -12.29
N GLY A 168 -18.47 16.88 -13.14
CA GLY A 168 -17.46 17.10 -14.15
C GLY A 168 -16.02 16.94 -13.69
N ASN A 169 -15.79 16.48 -12.45
CA ASN A 169 -14.45 16.26 -11.92
C ASN A 169 -13.92 14.88 -12.34
N ALA A 170 -12.61 14.81 -12.57
CA ALA A 170 -11.95 13.54 -12.78
C ALA A 170 -11.74 12.83 -11.45
N VAL A 171 -12.23 11.60 -11.32
CA VAL A 171 -12.11 10.76 -10.14
C VAL A 171 -11.54 9.40 -10.51
N LEU A 172 -10.71 8.80 -9.64
CA LEU A 172 -10.14 7.48 -9.89
C LEU A 172 -11.22 6.41 -10.02
N SER A 173 -11.12 5.61 -11.09
CA SER A 173 -12.00 4.47 -11.36
C SER A 173 -11.33 3.17 -10.96
N LEU A 174 -11.16 2.96 -9.64
CA LEU A 174 -10.61 1.76 -9.05
C LEU A 174 -11.70 0.98 -8.31
N SER A 175 -11.67 -0.34 -8.41
CA SER A 175 -12.46 -1.20 -7.54
C SER A 175 -11.96 -1.09 -6.08
N ASN A 176 -12.80 -1.45 -5.10
CA ASN A 176 -12.40 -1.46 -3.70
C ASN A 176 -11.26 -2.45 -3.43
N GLN A 177 -11.18 -3.55 -4.18
CA GLN A 177 -10.04 -4.47 -4.10
C GLN A 177 -8.73 -3.80 -4.54
N GLU A 178 -8.74 -3.05 -5.63
CA GLU A 178 -7.55 -2.30 -6.09
C GLU A 178 -7.15 -1.20 -5.12
N ARG A 179 -8.13 -0.49 -4.56
CA ARG A 179 -7.90 0.49 -3.49
C ARG A 179 -7.26 -0.15 -2.27
N LEU A 180 -7.80 -1.28 -1.80
CA LEU A 180 -7.27 -2.02 -0.66
C LEU A 180 -5.81 -2.39 -0.88
N GLU A 181 -5.47 -3.02 -1.99
CA GLU A 181 -4.11 -3.46 -2.29
C GLU A 181 -3.11 -2.30 -2.28
N ILE A 182 -3.43 -1.19 -2.95
CA ILE A 182 -2.60 0.01 -2.99
C ILE A 182 -2.43 0.59 -1.58
N LEU A 183 -3.53 0.75 -0.84
CA LEU A 183 -3.51 1.37 0.49
C LEU A 183 -2.79 0.51 1.52
N VAL A 184 -2.91 -0.82 1.44
CA VAL A 184 -2.15 -1.76 2.30
C VAL A 184 -0.65 -1.63 2.07
N ILE A 185 -0.21 -1.55 0.82
CA ILE A 185 1.21 -1.36 0.51
C ILE A 185 1.69 0.01 1.02
N ARG A 186 0.92 1.08 0.77
CA ARG A 186 1.22 2.43 1.28
C ARG A 186 1.31 2.48 2.80
N TYR A 187 0.38 1.80 3.47
CA TYR A 187 0.38 1.69 4.93
C TYR A 187 1.62 0.96 5.45
N LYS A 188 2.00 -0.17 4.85
CA LYS A 188 3.24 -0.89 5.17
C LYS A 188 4.48 -0.02 4.92
N MET A 189 4.52 0.77 3.85
CA MET A 189 5.59 1.74 3.59
C MET A 189 5.69 2.81 4.67
N LYS A 190 4.56 3.31 5.19
CA LYS A 190 4.53 4.28 6.30
C LYS A 190 5.07 3.69 7.60
N GLN A 191 4.74 2.44 7.91
CA GLN A 191 5.19 1.76 9.13
C GLN A 191 6.70 1.48 9.15
N THR A 192 7.30 1.30 7.96
CA THR A 192 8.73 0.98 7.82
C THR A 192 9.59 2.22 7.60
N ASN A 193 9.31 3.32 8.32
CA ASN A 193 9.97 4.63 8.17
C ASN A 193 11.51 4.62 8.15
N TYR A 194 12.17 3.57 8.63
CA TYR A 194 13.62 3.41 8.62
C TYR A 194 14.11 2.49 7.50
N GLN A 195 13.20 1.79 6.83
CA GLN A 195 13.49 0.93 5.69
C GLN A 195 12.76 1.52 4.48
N LYS A 196 13.50 2.13 3.58
CA LYS A 196 12.95 2.76 2.35
C LYS A 196 12.30 1.77 1.38
N TYR A 197 12.04 0.54 1.80
CA TYR A 197 11.45 -0.49 0.98
C TYR A 197 10.41 -1.29 1.74
N VAL A 198 9.41 -1.74 1.03
CA VAL A 198 8.40 -2.68 1.50
C VAL A 198 8.51 -3.97 0.69
N ARG A 199 8.49 -5.09 1.40
CA ARG A 199 8.35 -6.40 0.77
C ARG A 199 6.87 -6.65 0.53
N VAL A 200 6.48 -6.74 -0.73
CA VAL A 200 5.14 -7.15 -1.12
C VAL A 200 5.12 -8.67 -1.15
N THR A 201 4.32 -9.28 -0.30
CA THR A 201 4.11 -10.72 -0.32
C THR A 201 3.07 -11.02 -1.38
N VAL A 202 3.43 -11.93 -2.29
CA VAL A 202 2.56 -12.46 -3.33
C VAL A 202 2.11 -13.83 -2.86
N ALA A 203 0.82 -14.08 -2.85
CA ALA A 203 0.20 -15.30 -2.35
C ALA A 203 0.15 -16.39 -3.43
#